data_b4e8628cef55b29e9da3b0aff4def163
#
_entry.id   b4e8628cef55b29e9da3b0aff4def163
#
_cell.length_a   1.000
_cell.length_b   1.000
_cell.length_c   1.000
_cell.angle_alpha   90.00
_cell.angle_beta   90.00
_cell.angle_gamma   90.00
#
_symmetry.space_group_name_H-M   'P 1'
#
loop_
_entity.id
_entity.type
_entity.pdbx_description
1 polymer ?
#
loop_
_entity_poly.entity_id
_entity_poly.type
_entity_poly.pdbx_seq_one_letter_code
_entity_poly.pdbx_strand_id
1 'polypeptide(L)'
;AEDIISSLKTKKMKYIKEIRNVGPYINFFIDYDIFGYDLLKNILNEKWEIEEKKEKVIVEHTSTNPNKPLHMGHLRNAILGDTLARIFKFLKYNTEIQNYIDDLGIQVAETLWGYKNLRFDESKKFDHLLGEIYVEVEKIKDYRIEKEIRALNKEMEESGISREFVERCLKAQLKTLSDLNINYDVLIFESDLIRSKIFDEAYEKIRKSKDIVLEEEGENKGCLVMKLGNIFPEMENPDKILIRSDGTATYTGKDVAYHLWKFGLVEKNMRYLKWNSLYKSSTEGEAKNFGNGDIVINVIGVEQIYPQEVVKLSLELLGYKEKAENFYHLAYEHVSLPEEKFSGRKGTWIGYTGDELLEEAFLKAKEEVESRRSDLPEKKKVEIAKAVASGAIRYNIIKYAPEKKITFRWKDALNLEGDSSPYIQYAHARCCSILKKAELSDFIPNFSDPEEKDLIKILYKFVIETEKACSLKRPHILTKYLNDLATVFNSFYNSLKVLGSEKEAQRLTLVKATQIVLKEGLSLLGIEALEEM
;
A
#
# COMPACT_ATOMS: atom_id res chain seq x y z
N ALA A 1 -7.32 38.54 26.67
CA ALA A 1 -6.90 37.24 27.26
C ALA A 1 -7.49 37.04 28.66
N GLU A 2 -7.43 38.03 29.55
CA GLU A 2 -7.88 37.93 30.94
C GLU A 2 -9.38 37.62 31.04
N ASP A 3 -10.21 38.31 30.28
CA ASP A 3 -11.67 38.10 30.25
C ASP A 3 -12.03 36.68 29.75
N ILE A 4 -11.31 36.21 28.74
CA ILE A 4 -11.50 34.85 28.21
C ILE A 4 -11.11 33.81 29.28
N ILE A 5 -9.97 34.00 29.97
CA ILE A 5 -9.53 33.13 31.05
C ILE A 5 -10.52 33.10 32.20
N SER A 6 -11.04 34.25 32.61
CA SER A 6 -12.06 34.36 33.65
C SER A 6 -13.32 33.56 33.29
N SER A 7 -13.79 33.67 32.04
CA SER A 7 -14.92 32.87 31.52
C SER A 7 -14.60 31.36 31.43
N LEU A 8 -13.37 30.98 31.05
CA LEU A 8 -12.97 29.59 30.96
C LEU A 8 -12.75 28.91 32.33
N LYS A 9 -12.26 29.65 33.34
CA LYS A 9 -12.10 29.15 34.71
C LYS A 9 -13.39 28.76 35.39
N THR A 10 -14.53 29.26 34.92
CA THR A 10 -15.86 28.87 35.42
C THR A 10 -16.30 27.50 34.90
N LYS A 11 -15.64 26.98 33.82
CA LYS A 11 -15.94 25.68 33.22
C LYS A 11 -14.97 24.65 33.76
N LYS A 12 -15.46 23.60 34.40
CA LYS A 12 -14.65 22.46 34.86
C LYS A 12 -14.23 21.63 33.62
N MET A 13 -12.97 21.73 33.21
CA MET A 13 -12.39 20.94 32.11
C MET A 13 -11.62 19.76 32.69
N LYS A 14 -12.06 18.52 32.38
CA LYS A 14 -11.59 17.28 33.00
C LYS A 14 -10.06 17.15 33.00
N TYR A 15 -9.41 17.48 31.91
CA TYR A 15 -7.97 17.25 31.70
C TYR A 15 -7.12 18.51 31.85
N ILE A 16 -7.70 19.65 32.24
CA ILE A 16 -6.95 20.90 32.39
C ILE A 16 -6.75 21.20 33.88
N LYS A 17 -5.49 21.18 34.28
CA LYS A 17 -5.07 21.51 35.65
C LYS A 17 -5.11 23.00 35.91
N GLU A 18 -4.66 23.78 34.93
CA GLU A 18 -4.52 25.23 35.06
C GLU A 18 -4.58 25.92 33.71
N ILE A 19 -5.08 27.18 33.70
CA ILE A 19 -5.07 28.07 32.55
C ILE A 19 -4.34 29.36 32.97
N ARG A 20 -3.29 29.74 32.23
CA ARG A 20 -2.52 30.98 32.46
C ARG A 20 -2.40 31.78 31.18
N ASN A 21 -2.34 33.11 31.31
CA ASN A 21 -1.89 33.95 30.21
C ASN A 21 -0.40 34.27 30.32
N VAL A 22 0.24 34.34 29.15
CA VAL A 22 1.61 34.86 29.03
C VAL A 22 1.58 35.83 27.85
N GLY A 23 1.50 37.12 28.15
CA GLY A 23 1.25 38.13 27.14
C GLY A 23 -0.11 37.89 26.41
N PRO A 24 -0.13 37.86 25.09
CA PRO A 24 -1.36 37.61 24.32
C PRO A 24 -1.79 36.14 24.27
N TYR A 25 -0.99 35.18 24.76
CA TYR A 25 -1.22 33.75 24.67
C TYR A 25 -1.97 33.22 25.88
N ILE A 26 -2.89 32.27 25.63
CA ILE A 26 -3.58 31.51 26.67
C ILE A 26 -3.02 30.10 26.65
N ASN A 27 -2.35 29.72 27.76
CA ASN A 27 -1.73 28.42 27.93
C ASN A 27 -2.61 27.52 28.80
N PHE A 28 -2.86 26.31 28.31
CA PHE A 28 -3.58 25.26 29.03
C PHE A 28 -2.56 24.24 29.56
N PHE A 29 -2.56 24.01 30.86
CA PHE A 29 -1.70 23.03 31.49
C PHE A 29 -2.50 21.74 31.74
N ILE A 30 -2.05 20.66 31.13
CA ILE A 30 -2.70 19.35 31.21
C ILE A 30 -2.49 18.75 32.59
N ASP A 31 -3.52 18.16 33.17
CA ASP A 31 -3.43 17.27 34.30
C ASP A 31 -3.05 15.87 33.82
N TYR A 32 -1.74 15.56 33.87
CA TYR A 32 -1.23 14.29 33.39
C TYR A 32 -1.66 13.10 34.23
N ASP A 33 -2.01 13.32 35.51
CA ASP A 33 -2.45 12.22 36.38
C ASP A 33 -3.83 11.70 35.95
N ILE A 34 -4.74 12.62 35.61
CA ILE A 34 -6.07 12.25 35.11
C ILE A 34 -5.99 11.84 33.63
N PHE A 35 -5.40 12.70 32.79
CA PHE A 35 -5.31 12.46 31.34
C PHE A 35 -4.52 11.19 31.00
N GLY A 36 -3.34 11.04 31.60
CA GLY A 36 -2.46 9.89 31.36
C GLY A 36 -3.11 8.58 31.81
N TYR A 37 -3.78 8.57 32.95
CA TYR A 37 -4.46 7.37 33.46
C TYR A 37 -5.58 6.92 32.51
N ASP A 38 -6.45 7.86 32.09
CA ASP A 38 -7.55 7.56 31.17
C ASP A 38 -7.04 7.08 29.81
N LEU A 39 -6.01 7.77 29.26
CA LEU A 39 -5.37 7.37 28.01
C LEU A 39 -4.81 5.94 28.07
N LEU A 40 -4.02 5.65 29.12
CA LEU A 40 -3.42 4.32 29.29
C LEU A 40 -4.49 3.25 29.43
N LYS A 41 -5.56 3.52 30.19
CA LYS A 41 -6.69 2.59 30.32
C LYS A 41 -7.38 2.33 28.97
N ASN A 42 -7.55 3.34 28.13
CA ASN A 42 -8.11 3.18 26.79
C ASN A 42 -7.18 2.33 25.91
N ILE A 43 -5.86 2.61 25.91
CA ILE A 43 -4.89 1.85 25.12
C ILE A 43 -4.82 0.39 25.57
N LEU A 44 -4.79 0.11 26.87
CA LEU A 44 -4.74 -1.26 27.41
C LEU A 44 -5.98 -2.10 27.03
N ASN A 45 -7.12 -1.45 26.83
CA ASN A 45 -8.35 -2.08 26.36
C ASN A 45 -8.52 -2.03 24.84
N GLU A 46 -7.50 -1.57 24.10
CA GLU A 46 -7.53 -1.38 22.65
C GLU A 46 -8.73 -0.55 22.17
N LYS A 47 -9.17 0.38 23.01
CA LYS A 47 -10.26 1.32 22.72
C LYS A 47 -9.70 2.56 22.02
N TRP A 48 -9.49 2.41 20.74
CA TRP A 48 -9.18 3.55 19.87
C TRP A 48 -10.47 4.34 19.67
N GLU A 49 -10.48 5.62 20.00
CA GLU A 49 -11.66 6.51 19.80
C GLU A 49 -11.84 6.82 18.30
N ILE A 50 -12.16 5.80 17.50
CA ILE A 50 -12.35 5.86 16.06
C ILE A 50 -13.82 5.59 15.75
N GLU A 51 -14.46 6.57 15.08
CA GLU A 51 -15.82 6.43 14.59
C GLU A 51 -15.88 5.49 13.37
N GLU A 52 -16.94 4.68 13.28
CA GLU A 52 -17.19 3.85 12.10
C GLU A 52 -17.47 4.73 10.89
N LYS A 53 -16.84 4.39 9.77
CA LYS A 53 -17.03 5.06 8.48
C LYS A 53 -17.96 4.22 7.62
N LYS A 54 -18.90 4.89 6.96
CA LYS A 54 -19.89 4.23 6.07
C LYS A 54 -19.35 4.03 4.67
N GLU A 55 -18.37 4.83 4.27
CA GLU A 55 -17.81 4.88 2.94
C GLU A 55 -17.04 3.59 2.64
N LYS A 56 -17.29 3.05 1.45
CA LYS A 56 -16.49 1.96 0.89
C LYS A 56 -15.30 2.52 0.13
N VAL A 57 -14.11 2.11 0.54
CA VAL A 57 -12.84 2.51 -0.08
C VAL A 57 -12.29 1.34 -0.88
N ILE A 58 -12.01 1.56 -2.16
CA ILE A 58 -11.28 0.62 -3.01
C ILE A 58 -9.85 1.10 -3.13
N VAL A 59 -8.90 0.27 -2.73
CA VAL A 59 -7.47 0.50 -2.95
C VAL A 59 -6.98 -0.50 -3.99
N GLU A 60 -6.69 -0.01 -5.19
CA GLU A 60 -6.04 -0.81 -6.22
C GLU A 60 -4.54 -0.56 -6.21
N HIS A 61 -3.78 -1.64 -6.14
CA HIS A 61 -2.33 -1.57 -6.19
C HIS A 61 -1.71 -2.82 -6.84
N THR A 62 -0.42 -2.76 -7.06
CA THR A 62 0.40 -3.75 -7.75
C THR A 62 0.15 -3.70 -9.25
N SER A 63 -0.96 -4.20 -9.77
CA SER A 63 -1.42 -4.09 -11.17
C SER A 63 -0.29 -4.29 -12.18
N THR A 64 0.50 -5.36 -11.97
CA THR A 64 1.68 -5.68 -12.78
C THR A 64 1.35 -6.78 -13.78
N ASN A 65 1.95 -6.70 -14.98
CA ASN A 65 1.77 -7.72 -15.99
C ASN A 65 2.26 -9.09 -15.52
N PRO A 66 1.46 -10.14 -15.66
CA PRO A 66 1.80 -11.49 -15.20
C PRO A 66 2.70 -12.23 -16.19
N ASN A 67 3.88 -11.67 -16.50
CA ASN A 67 4.81 -12.18 -17.50
C ASN A 67 6.28 -12.20 -17.06
N LYS A 68 6.57 -11.81 -15.82
CA LYS A 68 7.94 -11.75 -15.27
C LYS A 68 7.90 -11.64 -13.75
N PRO A 69 9.03 -11.82 -13.03
CA PRO A 69 9.09 -11.62 -11.59
C PRO A 69 8.88 -10.15 -11.21
N LEU A 70 8.43 -9.94 -10.00
CA LEU A 70 8.33 -8.61 -9.42
C LEU A 70 9.73 -8.05 -9.16
N HIS A 71 9.94 -6.77 -9.45
CA HIS A 71 11.17 -6.05 -9.11
C HIS A 71 10.88 -4.93 -8.10
N MET A 72 11.93 -4.28 -7.60
CA MET A 72 11.84 -3.24 -6.56
C MET A 72 10.78 -2.16 -6.84
N GLY A 73 10.61 -1.74 -8.10
CA GLY A 73 9.58 -0.77 -8.48
C GLY A 73 8.16 -1.29 -8.23
N HIS A 74 7.90 -2.58 -8.54
CA HIS A 74 6.63 -3.23 -8.25
C HIS A 74 6.40 -3.40 -6.74
N LEU A 75 7.47 -3.72 -5.98
CA LEU A 75 7.38 -3.81 -4.53
C LEU A 75 7.03 -2.46 -3.91
N ARG A 76 7.55 -1.33 -4.45
CA ARG A 76 7.16 -0.01 -3.94
C ARG A 76 5.67 0.26 -4.08
N ASN A 77 5.11 -0.05 -5.25
CA ASN A 77 3.68 0.03 -5.50
C ASN A 77 2.89 -0.78 -4.48
N ALA A 78 3.20 -2.08 -4.40
CA ALA A 78 2.48 -3.03 -3.57
C ALA A 78 2.55 -2.67 -2.08
N ILE A 79 3.72 -2.27 -1.58
CA ILE A 79 3.93 -1.91 -0.18
C ILE A 79 3.19 -0.60 0.18
N LEU A 80 3.22 0.42 -0.69
CA LEU A 80 2.48 1.66 -0.47
C LEU A 80 0.97 1.42 -0.41
N GLY A 81 0.44 0.65 -1.36
CA GLY A 81 -0.98 0.34 -1.44
C GLY A 81 -1.47 -0.51 -0.27
N ASP A 82 -0.76 -1.59 0.07
CA ASP A 82 -1.08 -2.44 1.22
C ASP A 82 -1.05 -1.65 2.54
N THR A 83 -0.04 -0.79 2.73
CA THR A 83 0.05 0.03 3.94
C THR A 83 -1.13 1.00 4.03
N LEU A 84 -1.48 1.66 2.93
CA LEU A 84 -2.62 2.58 2.91
C LEU A 84 -3.94 1.83 3.18
N ALA A 85 -4.14 0.66 2.59
CA ALA A 85 -5.32 -0.16 2.83
C ALA A 85 -5.44 -0.60 4.30
N ARG A 86 -4.33 -0.96 4.96
CA ARG A 86 -4.30 -1.26 6.40
C ARG A 86 -4.69 -0.06 7.25
N ILE A 87 -4.21 1.13 6.91
CA ILE A 87 -4.56 2.39 7.59
C ILE A 87 -6.07 2.65 7.46
N PHE A 88 -6.67 2.49 6.27
CA PHE A 88 -8.11 2.64 6.07
C PHE A 88 -8.92 1.62 6.88
N LYS A 89 -8.49 0.34 6.89
CA LYS A 89 -9.15 -0.72 7.69
C LYS A 89 -9.09 -0.42 9.18
N PHE A 90 -7.96 0.05 9.70
CA PHE A 90 -7.82 0.45 11.10
C PHE A 90 -8.76 1.60 11.47
N LEU A 91 -8.90 2.57 10.59
CA LEU A 91 -9.80 3.71 10.74
C LEU A 91 -11.28 3.37 10.45
N LYS A 92 -11.59 2.07 10.38
CA LYS A 92 -12.94 1.51 10.23
C LYS A 92 -13.67 1.88 8.95
N TYR A 93 -12.94 2.16 7.86
CA TYR A 93 -13.53 2.19 6.52
C TYR A 93 -13.83 0.77 6.03
N ASN A 94 -14.91 0.60 5.28
CA ASN A 94 -15.16 -0.62 4.51
C ASN A 94 -14.17 -0.69 3.34
N THR A 95 -13.02 -1.32 3.54
CA THR A 95 -11.90 -1.29 2.60
C THR A 95 -11.82 -2.57 1.78
N GLU A 96 -11.77 -2.42 0.47
CA GLU A 96 -11.57 -3.48 -0.52
C GLU A 96 -10.23 -3.30 -1.21
N ILE A 97 -9.40 -4.36 -1.26
CA ILE A 97 -8.07 -4.35 -1.86
C ILE A 97 -8.12 -5.12 -3.19
N GLN A 98 -7.84 -4.42 -4.28
CA GLN A 98 -7.84 -4.96 -5.63
C GLN A 98 -6.44 -5.04 -6.23
N ASN A 99 -6.19 -6.08 -7.03
CA ASN A 99 -5.07 -6.16 -7.95
C ASN A 99 -5.63 -6.41 -9.36
N TYR A 100 -5.41 -5.46 -10.26
CA TYR A 100 -5.82 -5.56 -11.67
C TYR A 100 -4.82 -6.41 -12.44
N ILE A 101 -5.31 -7.36 -13.21
CA ILE A 101 -4.51 -8.33 -13.96
C ILE A 101 -4.74 -8.10 -15.45
N ASP A 102 -3.75 -7.51 -16.12
CA ASP A 102 -3.70 -7.41 -17.58
C ASP A 102 -3.29 -8.76 -18.18
N ASP A 103 -4.28 -9.65 -18.33
CA ASP A 103 -4.09 -11.00 -18.88
C ASP A 103 -4.22 -11.07 -20.40
N LEU A 104 -4.46 -9.93 -21.06
CA LEU A 104 -4.63 -9.80 -22.51
C LEU A 104 -3.58 -8.89 -23.16
N GLY A 105 -2.62 -8.38 -22.41
CA GLY A 105 -1.60 -7.47 -22.93
C GLY A 105 -0.61 -8.15 -23.87
N ILE A 106 -0.09 -7.36 -24.83
CA ILE A 106 0.90 -7.85 -25.81
C ILE A 106 2.15 -8.47 -25.15
N GLN A 107 2.56 -8.00 -23.97
CA GLN A 107 3.70 -8.55 -23.23
C GLN A 107 3.41 -9.99 -22.72
N VAL A 108 2.16 -10.29 -22.38
CA VAL A 108 1.75 -11.65 -22.03
C VAL A 108 1.78 -12.55 -23.26
N ALA A 109 1.31 -12.05 -24.41
CA ALA A 109 1.37 -12.77 -25.69
C ALA A 109 2.82 -13.05 -26.12
N GLU A 110 3.73 -12.08 -25.99
CA GLU A 110 5.17 -12.25 -26.24
C GLU A 110 5.76 -13.38 -25.39
N THR A 111 5.48 -13.38 -24.11
CA THR A 111 5.99 -14.38 -23.18
C THR A 111 5.37 -15.76 -23.43
N LEU A 112 4.07 -15.81 -23.71
CA LEU A 112 3.37 -17.05 -24.05
C LEU A 112 3.88 -17.66 -25.38
N TRP A 113 4.13 -16.81 -26.38
CA TRP A 113 4.75 -17.23 -27.63
C TRP A 113 6.13 -17.85 -27.38
N GLY A 114 6.98 -17.18 -26.60
CA GLY A 114 8.30 -17.66 -26.23
C GLY A 114 8.22 -18.98 -25.45
N TYR A 115 7.32 -19.11 -24.49
CA TYR A 115 7.11 -20.34 -23.73
C TYR A 115 6.71 -21.54 -24.62
N LYS A 116 5.92 -21.30 -25.68
CA LYS A 116 5.53 -22.34 -26.64
C LYS A 116 6.62 -22.72 -27.64
N ASN A 117 7.52 -21.79 -28.00
CA ASN A 117 8.43 -21.95 -29.13
C ASN A 117 9.92 -22.08 -28.77
N LEU A 118 10.31 -21.68 -27.56
CA LEU A 118 11.69 -21.70 -27.09
C LEU A 118 11.88 -22.79 -26.00
N ARG A 119 13.14 -23.15 -25.73
CA ARG A 119 13.47 -24.13 -24.69
C ARG A 119 14.18 -23.42 -23.54
N PHE A 120 13.74 -23.70 -22.32
CA PHE A 120 14.27 -23.12 -21.10
C PHE A 120 14.36 -24.18 -19.99
N ASP A 121 15.06 -23.81 -18.89
CA ASP A 121 15.13 -24.61 -17.68
C ASP A 121 13.83 -24.41 -16.84
N GLU A 122 12.95 -25.40 -16.87
CA GLU A 122 11.67 -25.37 -16.15
C GLU A 122 11.81 -25.60 -14.63
N SER A 123 13.02 -25.84 -14.10
CA SER A 123 13.23 -25.99 -12.65
C SER A 123 13.13 -24.68 -11.88
N LYS A 124 13.21 -23.54 -12.57
CA LYS A 124 13.11 -22.21 -11.99
C LYS A 124 11.69 -21.87 -11.53
N LYS A 125 11.59 -20.95 -10.56
CA LYS A 125 10.31 -20.34 -10.21
C LYS A 125 9.64 -19.78 -11.46
N PHE A 126 8.35 -20.03 -11.66
CA PHE A 126 7.71 -19.82 -12.96
C PHE A 126 7.76 -18.37 -13.47
N ASP A 127 7.60 -17.37 -12.62
CA ASP A 127 7.71 -15.96 -13.01
C ASP A 127 9.16 -15.58 -13.41
N HIS A 128 10.18 -16.16 -12.79
CA HIS A 128 11.59 -16.00 -13.19
C HIS A 128 11.86 -16.62 -14.56
N LEU A 129 11.36 -17.84 -14.79
CA LEU A 129 11.41 -18.47 -16.11
C LEU A 129 10.79 -17.57 -17.19
N LEU A 130 9.60 -17.02 -16.91
CA LEU A 130 8.91 -16.14 -17.85
C LEU A 130 9.68 -14.86 -18.11
N GLY A 131 10.33 -14.30 -17.11
CA GLY A 131 11.17 -13.12 -17.27
C GLY A 131 12.35 -13.35 -18.22
N GLU A 132 13.02 -14.50 -18.12
CA GLU A 132 14.08 -14.88 -19.06
C GLU A 132 13.54 -15.06 -20.49
N ILE A 133 12.41 -15.75 -20.63
CA ILE A 133 11.72 -15.91 -21.90
C ILE A 133 11.39 -14.56 -22.54
N TYR A 134 10.82 -13.64 -21.75
CA TYR A 134 10.48 -12.29 -22.23
C TYR A 134 11.71 -11.55 -22.78
N VAL A 135 12.83 -11.57 -22.05
CA VAL A 135 14.08 -10.93 -22.49
C VAL A 135 14.62 -11.58 -23.77
N GLU A 136 14.52 -12.93 -23.88
CA GLU A 136 15.01 -13.62 -25.07
C GLU A 136 14.13 -13.33 -26.30
N VAL A 137 12.80 -13.33 -26.14
CA VAL A 137 11.86 -12.95 -27.21
C VAL A 137 12.16 -11.55 -27.72
N GLU A 138 12.40 -10.57 -26.82
CA GLU A 138 12.74 -9.20 -27.24
C GLU A 138 14.02 -9.11 -28.07
N LYS A 139 15.00 -10.01 -27.85
CA LYS A 139 16.25 -10.06 -28.65
C LYS A 139 16.06 -10.64 -30.05
N ILE A 140 15.23 -11.69 -30.16
CA ILE A 140 15.06 -12.44 -31.43
C ILE A 140 13.86 -11.97 -32.24
N LYS A 141 13.03 -11.08 -31.70
CA LYS A 141 11.78 -10.60 -32.32
C LYS A 141 12.05 -9.90 -33.63
N ASP A 142 11.66 -10.51 -34.74
CA ASP A 142 11.60 -9.96 -36.07
C ASP A 142 10.15 -9.71 -36.53
N TYR A 143 9.97 -9.23 -37.73
CA TYR A 143 8.64 -8.95 -38.29
C TYR A 143 7.72 -10.18 -38.34
N ARG A 144 8.27 -11.38 -38.59
CA ARG A 144 7.50 -12.61 -38.67
C ARG A 144 7.00 -13.01 -37.26
N ILE A 145 7.91 -13.00 -36.28
CA ILE A 145 7.60 -13.31 -34.89
C ILE A 145 6.58 -12.29 -34.34
N GLU A 146 6.77 -11.01 -34.64
CA GLU A 146 5.81 -9.97 -34.24
C GLU A 146 4.39 -10.23 -34.79
N LYS A 147 4.27 -10.68 -36.03
CA LYS A 147 3.00 -11.05 -36.62
C LYS A 147 2.36 -12.26 -35.93
N GLU A 148 3.15 -13.27 -35.60
CA GLU A 148 2.68 -14.45 -34.85
C GLU A 148 2.21 -14.06 -33.44
N ILE A 149 2.95 -13.18 -32.74
CA ILE A 149 2.57 -12.66 -31.42
C ILE A 149 1.26 -11.88 -31.48
N ARG A 150 1.07 -11.03 -32.49
CA ARG A 150 -0.18 -10.27 -32.68
C ARG A 150 -1.37 -11.20 -32.95
N ALA A 151 -1.18 -12.26 -33.73
CA ALA A 151 -2.20 -13.26 -33.96
C ALA A 151 -2.55 -14.01 -32.66
N LEU A 152 -1.54 -14.41 -31.87
CA LEU A 152 -1.72 -15.04 -30.56
C LEU A 152 -2.44 -14.11 -29.59
N ASN A 153 -2.11 -12.81 -29.55
CA ASN A 153 -2.80 -11.83 -28.71
C ASN A 153 -4.29 -11.77 -29.01
N LYS A 154 -4.66 -11.77 -30.28
CA LYS A 154 -6.07 -11.81 -30.69
C LYS A 154 -6.75 -13.12 -30.30
N GLU A 155 -6.07 -14.26 -30.43
CA GLU A 155 -6.59 -15.55 -29.97
C GLU A 155 -6.81 -15.58 -28.44
N MET A 156 -5.93 -14.95 -27.67
CA MET A 156 -6.07 -14.82 -26.22
C MET A 156 -7.35 -14.07 -25.81
N GLU A 157 -7.67 -12.99 -26.54
CA GLU A 157 -8.89 -12.21 -26.32
C GLU A 157 -10.15 -13.05 -26.58
N GLU A 158 -10.14 -13.83 -27.67
CA GLU A 158 -11.29 -14.64 -28.12
C GLU A 158 -11.47 -15.92 -27.30
N SER A 159 -10.41 -16.69 -27.05
CA SER A 159 -10.48 -18.05 -26.51
C SER A 159 -10.15 -18.19 -25.01
N GLY A 160 -9.41 -17.23 -24.45
CA GLY A 160 -8.91 -17.30 -23.07
C GLY A 160 -7.77 -18.31 -22.84
N ILE A 161 -7.06 -18.69 -23.89
CA ILE A 161 -5.94 -19.65 -23.85
C ILE A 161 -4.80 -19.24 -22.90
N SER A 162 -4.69 -17.95 -22.58
CA SER A 162 -3.70 -17.40 -21.65
C SER A 162 -4.02 -17.64 -20.17
N ARG A 163 -5.27 -17.96 -19.82
CA ARG A 163 -5.72 -17.93 -18.41
C ARG A 163 -4.89 -18.81 -17.47
N GLU A 164 -4.69 -20.06 -17.81
CA GLU A 164 -3.90 -20.98 -16.98
C GLU A 164 -2.43 -20.55 -16.87
N PHE A 165 -1.86 -20.09 -17.97
CA PHE A 165 -0.48 -19.57 -18.02
C PHE A 165 -0.32 -18.36 -17.11
N VAL A 166 -1.23 -17.40 -17.19
CA VAL A 166 -1.25 -16.20 -16.35
C VAL A 166 -1.43 -16.56 -14.87
N GLU A 167 -2.35 -17.47 -14.55
CA GLU A 167 -2.57 -17.91 -13.17
C GLU A 167 -1.34 -18.60 -12.56
N ARG A 168 -0.55 -19.33 -13.35
CA ARG A 168 0.72 -19.90 -12.89
C ARG A 168 1.74 -18.81 -12.53
N CYS A 169 1.86 -17.78 -13.37
CA CYS A 169 2.72 -16.63 -13.09
C CYS A 169 2.27 -15.88 -11.83
N LEU A 170 0.97 -15.59 -11.74
CA LEU A 170 0.39 -14.93 -10.57
C LEU A 170 0.61 -15.69 -9.27
N LYS A 171 0.51 -17.03 -9.27
CA LYS A 171 0.84 -17.83 -8.07
C LYS A 171 2.26 -17.58 -7.60
N ALA A 172 3.21 -17.47 -8.54
CA ALA A 172 4.60 -17.20 -8.23
C ALA A 172 4.80 -15.77 -7.69
N GLN A 173 4.20 -14.76 -8.34
CA GLN A 173 4.24 -13.37 -7.88
C GLN A 173 3.57 -13.18 -6.50
N LEU A 174 2.39 -13.79 -6.29
CA LEU A 174 1.66 -13.75 -5.01
C LEU A 174 2.45 -14.39 -3.87
N LYS A 175 3.31 -15.39 -4.15
CA LYS A 175 4.21 -15.95 -3.14
C LYS A 175 5.21 -14.92 -2.65
N THR A 176 5.87 -14.19 -3.56
CA THR A 176 6.79 -13.09 -3.22
C THR A 176 6.08 -12.00 -2.40
N LEU A 177 4.84 -11.62 -2.80
CA LEU A 177 4.04 -10.63 -2.09
C LEU A 177 3.61 -11.11 -0.69
N SER A 178 3.27 -12.39 -0.56
CA SER A 178 2.94 -13.01 0.73
C SER A 178 4.13 -13.01 1.68
N ASP A 179 5.36 -13.22 1.17
CA ASP A 179 6.58 -13.15 1.97
C ASP A 179 6.87 -11.73 2.48
N LEU A 180 6.28 -10.72 1.83
CA LEU A 180 6.23 -9.33 2.28
C LEU A 180 4.94 -8.99 3.06
N ASN A 181 4.13 -9.98 3.45
CA ASN A 181 2.85 -9.77 4.15
C ASN A 181 1.87 -8.86 3.38
N ILE A 182 1.82 -8.98 2.04
CA ILE A 182 0.89 -8.23 1.18
C ILE A 182 -0.21 -9.18 0.72
N ASN A 183 -1.46 -8.75 0.89
CA ASN A 183 -2.65 -9.54 0.60
C ASN A 183 -3.69 -8.73 -0.18
N TYR A 184 -4.61 -9.44 -0.84
CA TYR A 184 -5.71 -8.86 -1.63
C TYR A 184 -7.04 -9.47 -1.21
N ASP A 185 -8.11 -8.72 -1.42
CA ASP A 185 -9.46 -9.26 -1.31
C ASP A 185 -9.89 -9.90 -2.65
N VAL A 186 -9.49 -9.29 -3.78
CA VAL A 186 -9.85 -9.78 -5.12
C VAL A 186 -8.81 -9.45 -6.20
N LEU A 187 -8.62 -10.39 -7.13
CA LEU A 187 -7.91 -10.20 -8.38
C LEU A 187 -8.93 -9.95 -9.50
N ILE A 188 -8.81 -8.85 -10.20
CA ILE A 188 -9.70 -8.47 -11.31
C ILE A 188 -8.96 -8.68 -12.63
N PHE A 189 -9.40 -9.64 -13.42
CA PHE A 189 -8.82 -9.93 -14.72
C PHE A 189 -9.48 -9.07 -15.80
N GLU A 190 -8.68 -8.47 -16.68
CA GLU A 190 -9.18 -7.66 -17.80
C GLU A 190 -10.13 -8.48 -18.70
N SER A 191 -9.77 -9.74 -18.98
CA SER A 191 -10.59 -10.63 -19.80
C SER A 191 -12.00 -10.84 -19.24
N ASP A 192 -12.15 -10.86 -17.91
CA ASP A 192 -13.45 -11.06 -17.27
C ASP A 192 -14.32 -9.79 -17.33
N LEU A 193 -13.73 -8.60 -17.28
CA LEU A 193 -14.43 -7.32 -17.51
C LEU A 193 -15.04 -7.28 -18.92
N ILE A 194 -14.26 -7.73 -19.94
CA ILE A 194 -14.71 -7.80 -21.33
C ILE A 194 -15.84 -8.83 -21.47
N ARG A 195 -15.62 -10.08 -21.02
CA ARG A 195 -16.57 -11.18 -21.16
C ARG A 195 -17.86 -10.98 -20.39
N SER A 196 -17.82 -10.28 -19.27
CA SER A 196 -19.00 -9.90 -18.49
C SER A 196 -19.78 -8.72 -19.07
N LYS A 197 -19.33 -8.20 -20.23
CA LYS A 197 -19.97 -7.08 -20.94
C LYS A 197 -20.01 -5.77 -20.14
N ILE A 198 -19.11 -5.61 -19.17
CA ILE A 198 -18.98 -4.38 -18.37
C ILE A 198 -18.48 -3.24 -19.25
N PHE A 199 -17.51 -3.52 -20.14
CA PHE A 199 -17.00 -2.53 -21.07
C PHE A 199 -18.05 -2.09 -22.10
N ASP A 200 -18.87 -3.04 -22.61
CA ASP A 200 -19.95 -2.71 -23.55
C ASP A 200 -20.92 -1.70 -22.92
N GLU A 201 -21.36 -1.93 -21.67
CA GLU A 201 -22.25 -1.03 -20.97
C GLU A 201 -21.60 0.33 -20.68
N ALA A 202 -20.34 0.31 -20.26
CA ALA A 202 -19.58 1.53 -20.01
C ALA A 202 -19.45 2.37 -21.29
N TYR A 203 -19.17 1.75 -22.44
CA TYR A 203 -19.07 2.42 -23.73
C TYR A 203 -20.38 3.02 -24.20
N GLU A 204 -21.51 2.35 -23.94
CA GLU A 204 -22.84 2.93 -24.20
C GLU A 204 -23.10 4.20 -23.38
N LYS A 205 -22.59 4.26 -22.15
CA LYS A 205 -22.65 5.47 -21.32
C LYS A 205 -21.73 6.57 -21.85
N ILE A 206 -20.49 6.19 -22.21
CA ILE A 206 -19.47 7.10 -22.76
C ILE A 206 -19.98 7.76 -24.06
N ARG A 207 -20.58 6.99 -24.97
CA ARG A 207 -21.15 7.48 -26.24
C ARG A 207 -22.28 8.50 -26.08
N LYS A 208 -22.96 8.53 -24.93
CA LYS A 208 -24.05 9.47 -24.65
C LYS A 208 -23.54 10.82 -24.13
N SER A 209 -22.27 10.95 -23.81
CA SER A 209 -21.67 12.20 -23.37
C SER A 209 -21.55 13.19 -24.55
N LYS A 210 -21.83 14.47 -24.29
CA LYS A 210 -21.70 15.53 -25.30
C LYS A 210 -20.25 15.93 -25.58
N ASP A 211 -19.36 15.63 -24.63
CA ASP A 211 -17.94 16.01 -24.67
C ASP A 211 -17.05 14.90 -25.26
N ILE A 212 -17.67 13.78 -25.62
CA ILE A 212 -17.00 12.64 -26.28
C ILE A 212 -17.65 12.45 -27.65
N VAL A 213 -16.87 12.71 -28.70
CA VAL A 213 -17.37 12.88 -30.06
C VAL A 213 -16.93 11.70 -30.93
N LEU A 214 -17.86 11.19 -31.75
CA LEU A 214 -17.49 10.31 -32.83
C LEU A 214 -16.90 11.17 -33.96
N GLU A 215 -15.61 10.98 -34.27
CA GLU A 215 -14.94 11.72 -35.34
C GLU A 215 -15.44 11.27 -36.71
N GLU A 216 -15.99 12.18 -37.47
CA GLU A 216 -16.52 11.90 -38.83
C GLU A 216 -15.48 12.09 -39.92
N GLU A 217 -14.42 12.87 -39.64
CA GLU A 217 -13.37 13.24 -40.61
C GLU A 217 -11.98 13.22 -39.97
N GLY A 218 -10.92 13.31 -40.77
CA GLY A 218 -9.52 13.39 -40.32
C GLY A 218 -8.90 12.05 -39.97
N GLU A 219 -7.73 12.09 -39.30
CA GLU A 219 -6.94 10.90 -38.94
C GLU A 219 -7.68 9.94 -37.98
N ASN A 220 -8.53 10.50 -37.11
CA ASN A 220 -9.27 9.75 -36.09
C ASN A 220 -10.69 9.39 -36.58
N LYS A 221 -10.96 9.41 -37.86
CA LYS A 221 -12.28 9.09 -38.42
C LYS A 221 -12.80 7.73 -37.93
N GLY A 222 -14.02 7.72 -37.40
CA GLY A 222 -14.67 6.52 -36.81
C GLY A 222 -14.26 6.21 -35.38
N CYS A 223 -13.33 6.97 -34.79
CA CYS A 223 -12.94 6.83 -33.39
C CYS A 223 -13.84 7.64 -32.47
N LEU A 224 -14.05 7.15 -31.27
CA LEU A 224 -14.69 7.89 -30.19
C LEU A 224 -13.61 8.64 -29.41
N VAL A 225 -13.64 9.96 -29.48
CA VAL A 225 -12.57 10.85 -29.00
C VAL A 225 -13.09 11.79 -27.92
N MET A 226 -12.40 11.85 -26.80
CA MET A 226 -12.60 12.85 -25.77
C MET A 226 -11.84 14.12 -26.13
N LYS A 227 -12.56 15.24 -26.23
CA LYS A 227 -12.01 16.54 -26.58
C LYS A 227 -11.47 17.24 -25.33
N LEU A 228 -10.16 17.35 -25.23
CA LEU A 228 -9.46 17.90 -24.07
C LEU A 228 -8.70 19.19 -24.36
N GLY A 229 -8.75 19.72 -25.60
CA GLY A 229 -8.02 20.92 -26.00
C GLY A 229 -8.34 22.16 -25.20
N ASN A 230 -9.58 22.31 -24.75
CA ASN A 230 -9.98 23.43 -23.88
C ASN A 230 -9.50 23.28 -22.43
N ILE A 231 -9.19 22.06 -21.99
CA ILE A 231 -8.77 21.73 -20.61
C ILE A 231 -7.24 21.77 -20.52
N PHE A 232 -6.55 21.30 -21.57
CA PHE A 232 -5.09 21.27 -21.66
C PHE A 232 -4.59 22.07 -22.87
N PRO A 233 -4.75 23.40 -22.88
CA PRO A 233 -4.40 24.23 -24.04
C PRO A 233 -2.91 24.26 -24.34
N GLU A 234 -2.06 23.92 -23.38
CA GLU A 234 -0.59 23.88 -23.54
C GLU A 234 -0.09 22.57 -24.21
N MET A 235 -0.98 21.58 -24.40
CA MET A 235 -0.61 20.30 -25.01
C MET A 235 -0.85 20.34 -26.52
N GLU A 236 0.11 19.87 -27.31
CA GLU A 236 0.03 19.81 -28.76
C GLU A 236 -1.10 18.86 -29.24
N ASN A 237 -1.28 17.71 -28.56
CA ASN A 237 -2.30 16.70 -28.88
C ASN A 237 -3.01 16.25 -27.58
N PRO A 238 -3.89 17.06 -26.99
CA PRO A 238 -4.56 16.72 -25.72
C PRO A 238 -5.68 15.70 -25.87
N ASP A 239 -6.30 15.61 -27.05
CA ASP A 239 -7.44 14.74 -27.32
C ASP A 239 -7.10 13.26 -27.12
N LYS A 240 -8.03 12.49 -26.56
CA LYS A 240 -7.83 11.06 -26.28
C LYS A 240 -8.84 10.19 -27.00
N ILE A 241 -8.31 9.27 -27.79
CA ILE A 241 -9.11 8.18 -28.37
C ILE A 241 -9.46 7.21 -27.26
N LEU A 242 -10.74 6.99 -27.03
CA LEU A 242 -11.25 5.98 -26.08
C LEU A 242 -11.56 4.66 -26.78
N ILE A 243 -12.20 4.74 -27.96
CA ILE A 243 -12.55 3.59 -28.79
C ILE A 243 -12.08 3.86 -30.21
N ARG A 244 -11.38 2.91 -30.82
CA ARG A 244 -10.92 2.99 -32.21
C ARG A 244 -12.05 2.77 -33.19
N SER A 245 -11.80 3.09 -34.46
CA SER A 245 -12.77 2.93 -35.56
C SER A 245 -13.21 1.48 -35.80
N ASP A 246 -12.39 0.49 -35.42
CA ASP A 246 -12.71 -0.94 -35.46
C ASP A 246 -13.53 -1.43 -34.23
N GLY A 247 -13.87 -0.52 -33.30
CA GLY A 247 -14.62 -0.83 -32.09
C GLY A 247 -13.75 -1.28 -30.91
N THR A 248 -12.42 -1.39 -31.08
CA THR A 248 -11.53 -1.79 -29.99
C THR A 248 -11.25 -0.61 -29.04
N ALA A 249 -11.22 -0.88 -27.73
CA ALA A 249 -10.89 0.14 -26.76
C ALA A 249 -9.37 0.39 -26.69
N THR A 250 -9.01 1.63 -26.43
CA THR A 250 -7.65 1.99 -26.01
C THR A 250 -7.45 1.65 -24.53
N TYR A 251 -6.22 1.69 -24.03
CA TYR A 251 -5.95 1.57 -22.59
C TYR A 251 -6.75 2.60 -21.79
N THR A 252 -6.79 3.86 -22.22
CA THR A 252 -7.59 4.90 -21.57
C THR A 252 -9.08 4.56 -21.55
N GLY A 253 -9.63 4.05 -22.67
CA GLY A 253 -11.03 3.62 -22.72
C GLY A 253 -11.35 2.47 -21.76
N LYS A 254 -10.43 1.51 -21.63
CA LYS A 254 -10.54 0.40 -20.67
C LYS A 254 -10.47 0.92 -19.24
N ASP A 255 -9.55 1.83 -18.93
CA ASP A 255 -9.42 2.44 -17.60
C ASP A 255 -10.68 3.20 -17.20
N VAL A 256 -11.24 4.00 -18.08
CA VAL A 256 -12.51 4.72 -17.82
C VAL A 256 -13.64 3.72 -17.54
N ALA A 257 -13.78 2.68 -18.36
CA ALA A 257 -14.81 1.66 -18.17
C ALA A 257 -14.65 0.88 -16.86
N TYR A 258 -13.42 0.56 -16.49
CA TYR A 258 -13.12 -0.09 -15.22
C TYR A 258 -13.45 0.81 -14.02
N HIS A 259 -13.19 2.12 -14.11
CA HIS A 259 -13.56 3.05 -13.04
C HIS A 259 -15.07 3.24 -12.92
N LEU A 260 -15.82 3.20 -14.03
CA LEU A 260 -17.28 3.18 -13.96
C LEU A 260 -17.77 1.95 -13.17
N TRP A 261 -17.16 0.78 -13.37
CA TRP A 261 -17.46 -0.39 -12.57
C TRP A 261 -17.04 -0.25 -11.11
N LYS A 262 -15.81 0.25 -10.83
CA LYS A 262 -15.35 0.47 -9.44
C LYS A 262 -16.31 1.36 -8.65
N PHE A 263 -16.85 2.38 -9.28
CA PHE A 263 -17.80 3.30 -8.64
C PHE A 263 -19.26 2.84 -8.66
N GLY A 264 -19.54 1.64 -9.19
CA GLY A 264 -20.91 1.12 -9.28
C GLY A 264 -21.79 1.90 -10.25
N LEU A 265 -21.21 2.47 -11.29
CA LEU A 265 -21.90 3.28 -12.30
C LEU A 265 -22.32 2.44 -13.52
N VAL A 266 -22.11 1.14 -13.51
CA VAL A 266 -22.61 0.14 -14.46
C VAL A 266 -23.39 -0.93 -13.70
N GLU A 267 -24.42 -1.50 -14.32
CA GLU A 267 -25.27 -2.51 -13.70
C GLU A 267 -24.68 -3.93 -13.81
N LYS A 268 -23.95 -4.17 -14.90
CA LYS A 268 -23.28 -5.46 -15.12
C LYS A 268 -22.15 -5.67 -14.14
N ASN A 269 -21.99 -6.91 -13.70
CA ASN A 269 -20.95 -7.31 -12.78
C ASN A 269 -20.37 -8.68 -13.16
N MET A 270 -19.17 -8.96 -12.67
CA MET A 270 -18.53 -10.26 -12.79
C MET A 270 -19.09 -11.26 -11.78
N ARG A 271 -18.77 -12.53 -11.98
CA ARG A 271 -18.82 -13.57 -10.97
C ARG A 271 -17.45 -13.74 -10.35
N TYR A 272 -17.36 -14.52 -9.29
CA TYR A 272 -16.11 -14.67 -8.54
C TYR A 272 -15.90 -16.12 -8.12
N LEU A 273 -14.66 -16.57 -8.24
CA LEU A 273 -14.22 -17.87 -7.76
C LEU A 273 -13.26 -17.67 -6.58
N LYS A 274 -13.44 -18.47 -5.54
CA LYS A 274 -12.50 -18.47 -4.42
C LYS A 274 -11.15 -19.04 -4.88
N TRP A 275 -10.07 -18.33 -4.55
CA TRP A 275 -8.71 -18.73 -4.85
C TRP A 275 -7.83 -18.59 -3.60
N ASN A 276 -7.68 -19.68 -2.84
CA ASN A 276 -7.08 -19.69 -1.50
C ASN A 276 -7.82 -18.75 -0.52
N SER A 277 -7.13 -17.74 0.00
CA SER A 277 -7.67 -16.75 0.94
C SER A 277 -8.35 -15.55 0.28
N LEU A 278 -8.27 -15.43 -1.06
CA LEU A 278 -8.80 -14.30 -1.84
C LEU A 278 -9.81 -14.77 -2.89
N TYR A 279 -10.39 -13.84 -3.63
CA TYR A 279 -11.25 -14.10 -4.77
C TYR A 279 -10.54 -13.71 -6.07
N LYS A 280 -10.93 -14.35 -7.17
CA LYS A 280 -10.59 -13.92 -8.53
C LYS A 280 -11.87 -13.71 -9.32
N SER A 281 -11.88 -12.71 -10.19
CA SER A 281 -12.98 -12.48 -11.12
C SER A 281 -13.13 -13.67 -12.09
N SER A 282 -14.35 -13.86 -12.57
CA SER A 282 -14.72 -14.92 -13.51
C SER A 282 -16.05 -14.57 -14.18
N THR A 283 -16.40 -15.28 -15.25
CA THR A 283 -17.75 -15.29 -15.80
C THR A 283 -18.68 -16.27 -15.09
N GLU A 284 -18.12 -17.15 -14.26
CA GLU A 284 -18.83 -18.19 -13.50
C GLU A 284 -18.54 -18.04 -12.00
N GLY A 285 -19.29 -18.77 -11.15
CA GLY A 285 -19.10 -18.79 -9.70
C GLY A 285 -20.10 -17.94 -8.93
N GLU A 286 -19.66 -17.37 -7.81
CA GLU A 286 -20.54 -16.66 -6.86
C GLU A 286 -20.72 -15.19 -7.26
N ALA A 287 -21.89 -14.64 -6.92
CA ALA A 287 -22.08 -13.18 -6.89
C ALA A 287 -21.47 -12.62 -5.61
N LYS A 288 -20.65 -11.60 -5.72
CA LYS A 288 -20.03 -10.85 -4.60
C LYS A 288 -20.20 -9.36 -4.81
N ASN A 289 -20.17 -8.60 -3.74
CA ASN A 289 -20.28 -7.15 -3.78
C ASN A 289 -18.90 -6.49 -3.84
N PHE A 290 -18.09 -6.89 -4.84
CA PHE A 290 -16.88 -6.16 -5.17
C PHE A 290 -17.19 -4.97 -6.08
N GLY A 291 -16.31 -3.97 -6.12
CA GLY A 291 -16.63 -2.69 -6.75
C GLY A 291 -17.57 -1.84 -5.88
N ASN A 292 -18.32 -0.95 -6.49
CA ASN A 292 -19.28 -0.05 -5.82
C ASN A 292 -18.64 0.81 -4.71
N GLY A 293 -17.44 1.36 -4.98
CA GLY A 293 -16.72 2.23 -4.04
C GLY A 293 -17.32 3.63 -3.95
N ASP A 294 -17.21 4.20 -2.78
CA ASP A 294 -17.43 5.64 -2.57
C ASP A 294 -16.15 6.44 -2.84
N ILE A 295 -15.03 5.85 -2.47
CA ILE A 295 -13.68 6.37 -2.68
C ILE A 295 -12.87 5.31 -3.44
N VAL A 296 -12.15 5.72 -4.48
CA VAL A 296 -11.26 4.85 -5.26
C VAL A 296 -9.85 5.43 -5.24
N ILE A 297 -8.87 4.61 -4.88
CA ILE A 297 -7.47 4.98 -4.82
C ILE A 297 -6.69 4.04 -5.71
N ASN A 298 -6.05 4.58 -6.76
CA ASN A 298 -5.12 3.86 -7.62
C ASN A 298 -3.69 4.19 -7.22
N VAL A 299 -2.90 3.18 -6.90
CA VAL A 299 -1.47 3.33 -6.59
C VAL A 299 -0.67 3.00 -7.83
N ILE A 300 -0.21 4.02 -8.56
CA ILE A 300 0.47 3.86 -9.86
C ILE A 300 1.64 4.86 -9.95
N GLY A 301 2.67 4.54 -10.75
CA GLY A 301 3.83 5.41 -10.94
C GLY A 301 3.49 6.78 -11.55
N VAL A 302 4.39 7.74 -11.35
CA VAL A 302 4.23 9.14 -11.82
C VAL A 302 4.05 9.26 -13.33
N GLU A 303 4.47 8.26 -14.12
CA GLU A 303 4.30 8.24 -15.58
C GLU A 303 2.82 8.18 -15.98
N GLN A 304 1.94 7.75 -15.08
CA GLN A 304 0.51 7.62 -15.31
C GLN A 304 -0.30 8.82 -14.79
N ILE A 305 0.35 9.92 -14.36
CA ILE A 305 -0.37 11.11 -13.87
C ILE A 305 -1.38 11.60 -14.91
N TYR A 306 -0.94 11.80 -16.17
CA TYR A 306 -1.82 12.28 -17.20
C TYR A 306 -2.94 11.28 -17.59
N PRO A 307 -2.67 9.98 -17.82
CA PRO A 307 -3.74 9.00 -18.02
C PRO A 307 -4.77 8.95 -16.88
N GLN A 308 -4.34 9.03 -15.63
CA GLN A 308 -5.25 9.01 -14.48
C GLN A 308 -6.06 10.31 -14.35
N GLU A 309 -5.48 11.46 -14.74
CA GLU A 309 -6.24 12.72 -14.84
C GLU A 309 -7.31 12.65 -15.94
N VAL A 310 -7.02 12.00 -17.07
CA VAL A 310 -8.02 11.77 -18.13
C VAL A 310 -9.16 10.88 -17.62
N VAL A 311 -8.88 9.84 -16.82
CA VAL A 311 -9.94 9.03 -16.19
C VAL A 311 -10.81 9.88 -15.26
N LYS A 312 -10.22 10.74 -14.45
CA LYS A 312 -10.94 11.65 -13.56
C LYS A 312 -11.86 12.59 -14.34
N LEU A 313 -11.32 13.24 -15.37
CA LEU A 313 -12.08 14.11 -16.26
C LEU A 313 -13.21 13.36 -16.98
N SER A 314 -12.98 12.11 -17.36
CA SER A 314 -14.04 11.28 -17.96
C SER A 314 -15.25 11.13 -17.03
N LEU A 315 -15.00 10.90 -15.73
CA LEU A 315 -16.08 10.83 -14.73
C LEU A 315 -16.83 12.16 -14.61
N GLU A 316 -16.13 13.29 -14.61
CA GLU A 316 -16.74 14.63 -14.58
C GLU A 316 -17.61 14.89 -15.82
N LEU A 317 -17.09 14.64 -17.03
CA LEU A 317 -17.77 14.82 -18.31
C LEU A 317 -18.97 13.89 -18.48
N LEU A 318 -18.94 12.73 -17.80
CA LEU A 318 -20.09 11.81 -17.72
C LEU A 318 -21.12 12.23 -16.66
N GLY A 319 -20.91 13.35 -15.94
CA GLY A 319 -21.81 13.88 -14.93
C GLY A 319 -21.60 13.32 -13.52
N TYR A 320 -20.56 12.54 -13.27
CA TYR A 320 -20.27 11.92 -11.98
C TYR A 320 -19.24 12.71 -11.18
N LYS A 321 -19.46 14.00 -11.00
CA LYS A 321 -18.51 14.94 -10.36
C LYS A 321 -18.09 14.51 -8.97
N GLU A 322 -19.02 14.07 -8.12
CA GLU A 322 -18.71 13.59 -6.76
C GLU A 322 -17.77 12.37 -6.79
N LYS A 323 -17.98 11.43 -7.73
CA LYS A 323 -17.10 10.27 -7.89
C LYS A 323 -15.71 10.66 -8.42
N ALA A 324 -15.64 11.65 -9.30
CA ALA A 324 -14.36 12.21 -9.77
C ALA A 324 -13.58 12.90 -8.62
N GLU A 325 -14.27 13.64 -7.72
CA GLU A 325 -13.65 14.24 -6.53
C GLU A 325 -13.14 13.17 -5.55
N ASN A 326 -13.77 12.00 -5.49
CA ASN A 326 -13.41 10.85 -4.66
C ASN A 326 -12.49 9.82 -5.35
N PHE A 327 -11.98 10.16 -6.53
CA PHE A 327 -10.96 9.39 -7.20
C PHE A 327 -9.56 9.98 -6.94
N TYR A 328 -8.65 9.16 -6.41
CA TYR A 328 -7.30 9.57 -6.04
C TYR A 328 -6.25 8.71 -6.75
N HIS A 329 -5.39 9.34 -7.53
CA HIS A 329 -4.15 8.73 -7.99
C HIS A 329 -3.04 8.97 -6.96
N LEU A 330 -2.64 7.92 -6.23
CA LEU A 330 -1.43 7.96 -5.42
C LEU A 330 -0.22 7.73 -6.33
N ALA A 331 0.27 8.81 -6.93
CA ALA A 331 1.46 8.79 -7.75
C ALA A 331 2.71 8.58 -6.90
N TYR A 332 3.62 7.70 -7.34
CA TYR A 332 4.88 7.47 -6.65
C TYR A 332 6.06 7.50 -7.62
N GLU A 333 7.19 8.02 -7.15
CA GLU A 333 8.45 8.07 -7.87
C GLU A 333 9.20 6.73 -7.82
N HIS A 334 10.19 6.57 -8.69
CA HIS A 334 10.97 5.35 -8.81
C HIS A 334 11.86 5.03 -7.62
N VAL A 335 12.12 3.74 -7.43
CA VAL A 335 13.21 3.24 -6.60
C VAL A 335 14.38 2.87 -7.51
N SER A 336 15.58 3.30 -7.14
CA SER A 336 16.82 2.92 -7.81
C SER A 336 17.77 2.26 -6.80
N LEU A 337 18.71 1.52 -7.32
CA LEU A 337 19.90 1.11 -6.59
C LEU A 337 21.05 2.08 -6.90
N PRO A 338 22.11 2.14 -6.07
CA PRO A 338 23.16 3.16 -6.20
C PRO A 338 23.82 3.24 -7.58
N GLU A 339 23.83 2.16 -8.33
CA GLU A 339 24.63 2.02 -9.56
C GLU A 339 23.85 1.79 -10.87
N GLU A 340 22.49 1.60 -10.85
CA GLU A 340 21.76 1.25 -12.08
C GLU A 340 20.33 1.79 -12.21
N LYS A 341 19.88 2.02 -13.46
CA LYS A 341 18.49 2.28 -13.83
C LYS A 341 17.81 1.00 -14.30
N PHE A 342 16.68 0.63 -13.71
CA PHE A 342 15.89 -0.52 -14.13
C PHE A 342 15.19 -0.30 -15.47
N SER A 343 15.24 -1.29 -16.35
CA SER A 343 14.46 -1.33 -17.58
C SER A 343 13.94 -2.74 -17.83
N GLY A 344 12.62 -2.88 -17.84
CA GLY A 344 11.95 -4.16 -18.09
C GLY A 344 12.36 -4.80 -19.43
N ARG A 345 12.44 -4.01 -20.50
CA ARG A 345 12.81 -4.50 -21.85
C ARG A 345 14.30 -4.85 -21.99
N LYS A 346 15.18 -4.17 -21.27
CA LYS A 346 16.64 -4.41 -21.35
C LYS A 346 17.10 -5.51 -20.39
N GLY A 347 16.23 -6.09 -19.57
CA GLY A 347 16.57 -7.13 -18.58
C GLY A 347 17.45 -6.63 -17.44
N THR A 348 17.58 -5.32 -17.20
CA THR A 348 18.40 -4.76 -16.10
C THR A 348 17.79 -4.93 -14.73
N TRP A 349 16.63 -5.58 -14.64
CA TRP A 349 15.99 -6.02 -13.37
C TRP A 349 16.50 -7.38 -12.90
N ILE A 350 17.21 -8.14 -13.75
CA ILE A 350 17.83 -9.44 -13.37
C ILE A 350 18.90 -9.16 -12.32
N GLY A 351 18.84 -9.88 -11.20
CA GLY A 351 19.66 -9.60 -10.01
C GLY A 351 19.02 -8.65 -8.99
N TYR A 352 17.80 -8.12 -9.28
CA TYR A 352 17.08 -7.19 -8.40
C TYR A 352 15.57 -7.48 -8.35
N THR A 353 15.22 -8.75 -8.48
CA THR A 353 13.83 -9.20 -8.27
C THR A 353 13.45 -9.11 -6.80
N GLY A 354 12.14 -9.15 -6.53
CA GLY A 354 11.63 -9.17 -5.17
C GLY A 354 12.13 -10.37 -4.36
N ASP A 355 12.30 -11.52 -5.02
CA ASP A 355 12.82 -12.74 -4.37
C ASP A 355 14.30 -12.59 -3.99
N GLU A 356 15.13 -12.08 -4.91
CA GLU A 356 16.56 -11.84 -4.66
C GLU A 356 16.79 -10.79 -3.56
N LEU A 357 15.97 -9.74 -3.55
CA LEU A 357 16.01 -8.73 -2.48
C LEU A 357 15.62 -9.31 -1.13
N LEU A 358 14.59 -10.16 -1.08
CA LEU A 358 14.19 -10.85 0.15
C LEU A 358 15.26 -11.81 0.63
N GLU A 359 15.87 -12.55 -0.27
CA GLU A 359 16.96 -13.49 0.06
C GLU A 359 18.20 -12.75 0.61
N GLU A 360 18.63 -11.68 -0.07
CA GLU A 360 19.76 -10.87 0.40
C GLU A 360 19.47 -10.22 1.76
N ALA A 361 18.26 -9.68 1.95
CA ALA A 361 17.83 -9.12 3.23
C ALA A 361 17.84 -10.18 4.34
N PHE A 362 17.35 -11.39 4.02
CA PHE A 362 17.30 -12.49 4.97
C PHE A 362 18.72 -12.93 5.39
N LEU A 363 19.65 -13.10 4.45
CA LEU A 363 21.03 -13.49 4.75
C LEU A 363 21.70 -12.48 5.68
N LYS A 364 21.60 -11.18 5.35
CA LYS A 364 22.15 -10.10 6.19
C LYS A 364 21.49 -10.02 7.57
N ALA A 365 20.17 -10.16 7.65
CA ALA A 365 19.47 -10.19 8.92
C ALA A 365 19.84 -11.42 9.76
N LYS A 366 20.05 -12.58 9.11
CA LYS A 366 20.46 -13.81 9.79
C LYS A 366 21.85 -13.67 10.41
N GLU A 367 22.82 -13.10 9.69
CA GLU A 367 24.15 -12.80 10.21
C GLU A 367 24.09 -11.92 11.47
N GLU A 368 23.28 -10.86 11.45
CA GLU A 368 23.08 -9.98 12.62
C GLU A 368 22.45 -10.71 13.81
N VAL A 369 21.43 -11.53 13.57
CA VAL A 369 20.76 -12.33 14.62
C VAL A 369 21.74 -13.35 15.21
N GLU A 370 22.50 -14.06 14.40
CA GLU A 370 23.49 -15.04 14.84
C GLU A 370 24.58 -14.40 15.71
N SER A 371 25.07 -13.22 15.32
CA SER A 371 26.11 -12.51 16.07
C SER A 371 25.65 -12.02 17.45
N ARG A 372 24.36 -11.66 17.59
CA ARG A 372 23.79 -11.08 18.82
C ARG A 372 23.10 -12.08 19.72
N ARG A 373 22.51 -13.13 19.14
CA ARG A 373 21.67 -14.12 19.80
C ARG A 373 22.12 -15.54 19.49
N SER A 374 23.39 -15.81 19.77
CA SER A 374 23.94 -17.17 19.68
C SER A 374 23.22 -18.20 20.55
N ASP A 375 22.53 -17.73 21.61
CA ASP A 375 21.76 -18.52 22.58
C ASP A 375 20.46 -19.10 22.01
N LEU A 376 19.91 -18.53 20.91
CA LEU A 376 18.62 -18.97 20.37
C LEU A 376 18.74 -20.23 19.50
N PRO A 377 17.68 -21.09 19.50
CA PRO A 377 17.57 -22.19 18.56
C PRO A 377 17.57 -21.71 17.10
N GLU A 378 18.16 -22.48 16.19
CA GLU A 378 18.28 -22.11 14.77
C GLU A 378 16.93 -21.77 14.11
N LYS A 379 15.87 -22.54 14.42
CA LYS A 379 14.54 -22.26 13.93
C LYS A 379 14.07 -20.84 14.32
N LYS A 380 14.34 -20.42 15.57
CA LYS A 380 13.96 -19.09 16.06
C LYS A 380 14.76 -17.98 15.41
N LYS A 381 16.06 -18.20 15.19
CA LYS A 381 16.92 -17.26 14.46
C LYS A 381 16.41 -17.04 13.03
N VAL A 382 16.01 -18.10 12.34
CA VAL A 382 15.43 -18.02 10.99
C VAL A 382 14.09 -17.26 11.00
N GLU A 383 13.21 -17.47 11.97
CA GLU A 383 11.95 -16.75 12.10
C GLU A 383 12.20 -15.24 12.31
N ILE A 384 13.08 -14.89 13.24
CA ILE A 384 13.46 -13.49 13.50
C ILE A 384 14.07 -12.86 12.26
N ALA A 385 15.02 -13.54 11.62
CA ALA A 385 15.69 -13.02 10.43
C ALA A 385 14.73 -12.75 9.28
N LYS A 386 13.72 -13.60 9.05
CA LYS A 386 12.68 -13.39 8.04
C LYS A 386 11.82 -12.16 8.37
N ALA A 387 11.39 -12.01 9.62
CA ALA A 387 10.58 -10.87 10.05
C ALA A 387 11.36 -9.55 9.95
N VAL A 388 12.65 -9.56 10.32
CA VAL A 388 13.55 -8.41 10.18
C VAL A 388 13.76 -8.06 8.70
N ALA A 389 14.01 -9.06 7.84
CA ALA A 389 14.23 -8.86 6.41
C ALA A 389 13.03 -8.22 5.71
N SER A 390 11.85 -8.81 5.88
CA SER A 390 10.60 -8.28 5.33
C SER A 390 10.33 -6.87 5.86
N GLY A 391 10.46 -6.66 7.17
CA GLY A 391 10.26 -5.37 7.82
C GLY A 391 11.22 -4.29 7.29
N ALA A 392 12.50 -4.63 7.11
CA ALA A 392 13.51 -3.71 6.60
C ALA A 392 13.21 -3.22 5.17
N ILE A 393 12.78 -4.11 4.28
CA ILE A 393 12.36 -3.75 2.91
C ILE A 393 11.13 -2.85 2.97
N ARG A 394 10.07 -3.25 3.68
CA ARG A 394 8.83 -2.49 3.78
C ARG A 394 9.06 -1.09 4.34
N TYR A 395 9.73 -1.00 5.49
CA TYR A 395 9.99 0.28 6.15
C TYR A 395 10.82 1.23 5.29
N ASN A 396 11.90 0.73 4.68
CA ASN A 396 12.77 1.57 3.86
C ASN A 396 12.05 2.16 2.64
N ILE A 397 11.05 1.45 2.11
CA ILE A 397 10.20 1.94 1.03
C ILE A 397 9.18 2.96 1.55
N ILE A 398 8.52 2.69 2.69
CA ILE A 398 7.43 3.53 3.20
C ILE A 398 7.94 4.82 3.83
N LYS A 399 9.13 4.84 4.44
CA LYS A 399 9.63 6.01 5.18
C LYS A 399 9.82 7.28 4.35
N TYR A 400 9.80 7.16 3.04
CA TYR A 400 9.87 8.29 2.13
C TYR A 400 8.50 8.67 1.59
N ALA A 401 8.29 9.98 1.40
CA ALA A 401 7.09 10.46 0.73
C ALA A 401 6.96 9.84 -0.68
N PRO A 402 5.74 9.53 -1.15
CA PRO A 402 5.54 8.90 -2.46
C PRO A 402 6.23 9.66 -3.60
N GLU A 403 6.23 10.97 -3.58
CA GLU A 403 6.81 11.86 -4.59
C GLU A 403 8.34 11.89 -4.60
N LYS A 404 8.99 11.26 -3.60
CA LYS A 404 10.46 11.25 -3.48
C LYS A 404 11.04 10.04 -4.20
N LYS A 405 12.04 10.26 -5.07
CA LYS A 405 12.89 9.18 -5.59
C LYS A 405 13.66 8.53 -4.45
N ILE A 406 13.72 7.20 -4.45
CA ILE A 406 14.42 6.43 -3.43
C ILE A 406 15.67 5.79 -4.05
N THR A 407 16.81 5.92 -3.37
CA THR A 407 17.97 5.06 -3.60
C THR A 407 18.04 4.07 -2.44
N PHE A 408 17.75 2.81 -2.70
CA PHE A 408 17.74 1.77 -1.67
C PHE A 408 19.16 1.38 -1.26
N ARG A 409 19.42 1.32 0.03
CA ARG A 409 20.73 0.93 0.60
C ARG A 409 20.52 0.00 1.79
N TRP A 410 21.17 -1.14 1.78
CA TRP A 410 21.11 -2.13 2.87
C TRP A 410 21.53 -1.58 4.22
N LYS A 411 22.60 -0.76 4.25
CA LYS A 411 23.06 -0.11 5.48
C LYS A 411 21.98 0.71 6.18
N ASP A 412 21.12 1.37 5.40
CA ASP A 412 20.02 2.19 5.94
C ASP A 412 18.82 1.34 6.34
N ALA A 413 18.55 0.25 5.58
CA ALA A 413 17.40 -0.61 5.80
C ALA A 413 17.53 -1.50 7.05
N LEU A 414 18.74 -1.97 7.35
CA LEU A 414 19.02 -2.89 8.46
C LEU A 414 19.68 -2.20 9.68
N ASN A 415 19.66 -0.88 9.73
CA ASN A 415 20.24 -0.12 10.85
C ASN A 415 19.43 -0.33 12.14
N LEU A 416 20.10 -0.75 13.22
CA LEU A 416 19.50 -0.96 14.54
C LEU A 416 19.50 0.30 15.44
N GLU A 417 20.13 1.38 15.02
CA GLU A 417 20.33 2.60 15.82
C GLU A 417 19.62 3.84 15.24
N GLY A 418 18.75 3.64 14.22
CA GLY A 418 18.18 4.80 13.54
C GLY A 418 16.82 4.55 12.90
N ASP A 419 16.49 5.36 11.90
CA ASP A 419 15.24 5.36 11.17
C ASP A 419 15.05 4.09 10.31
N SER A 420 14.71 2.99 10.99
CA SER A 420 14.58 1.65 10.41
C SER A 420 13.55 0.78 11.13
N SER A 421 13.04 -0.25 10.45
CA SER A 421 12.16 -1.24 11.08
C SER A 421 12.84 -2.01 12.23
N PRO A 422 14.09 -2.50 12.11
CA PRO A 422 14.73 -3.21 13.21
C PRO A 422 14.84 -2.40 14.50
N TYR A 423 15.02 -1.08 14.40
CA TYR A 423 15.03 -0.20 15.58
C TYR A 423 13.67 -0.20 16.32
N ILE A 424 12.57 -0.13 15.57
CA ILE A 424 11.22 -0.12 16.14
C ILE A 424 10.84 -1.52 16.66
N GLN A 425 11.17 -2.59 15.91
CA GLN A 425 10.97 -3.97 16.33
C GLN A 425 11.74 -4.27 17.63
N TYR A 426 12.96 -3.78 17.75
CA TYR A 426 13.76 -3.91 18.97
C TYR A 426 13.13 -3.19 20.17
N ALA A 427 12.58 -1.97 19.97
CA ALA A 427 11.85 -1.27 21.03
C ALA A 427 10.63 -2.07 21.51
N HIS A 428 9.87 -2.69 20.59
CA HIS A 428 8.76 -3.58 20.92
C HIS A 428 9.23 -4.82 21.70
N ALA A 429 10.28 -5.53 21.23
CA ALA A 429 10.83 -6.70 21.90
C ALA A 429 11.34 -6.36 23.31
N ARG A 430 11.92 -5.16 23.49
CA ARG A 430 12.34 -4.66 24.81
C ARG A 430 11.15 -4.48 25.74
N CYS A 431 10.04 -3.90 25.27
CA CYS A 431 8.80 -3.84 26.06
C CYS A 431 8.35 -5.22 26.49
N CYS A 432 8.31 -6.19 25.57
CA CYS A 432 7.93 -7.58 25.89
C CYS A 432 8.85 -8.21 26.93
N SER A 433 10.16 -7.99 26.82
CA SER A 433 11.15 -8.51 27.79
C SER A 433 10.97 -7.92 29.19
N ILE A 434 10.60 -6.65 29.31
CA ILE A 434 10.31 -6.02 30.61
C ILE A 434 9.03 -6.63 31.21
N LEU A 435 7.98 -6.74 30.42
CA LEU A 435 6.67 -7.25 30.84
C LEU A 435 6.68 -8.73 31.23
N LYS A 436 7.63 -9.53 30.73
CA LYS A 436 7.84 -10.92 31.16
C LYS A 436 8.39 -11.05 32.59
N LYS A 437 8.90 -9.96 33.20
CA LYS A 437 9.59 -9.98 34.50
C LYS A 437 8.75 -9.46 35.66
N ALA A 438 7.59 -8.86 35.42
CA ALA A 438 6.70 -8.34 36.43
C ALA A 438 5.25 -8.30 35.93
N GLU A 439 4.28 -8.41 36.83
CA GLU A 439 2.86 -8.33 36.50
C GLU A 439 2.33 -6.91 36.64
N LEU A 440 1.33 -6.59 35.80
CA LEU A 440 0.61 -5.32 35.88
C LEU A 440 -0.24 -5.31 37.16
N SER A 441 -0.25 -4.18 37.84
CA SER A 441 -1.11 -3.97 39.02
C SER A 441 -1.68 -2.55 39.02
N ASP A 442 -2.71 -2.33 39.83
CA ASP A 442 -3.30 -0.99 39.99
C ASP A 442 -2.30 -0.03 40.62
N PHE A 443 -2.41 1.23 40.26
CA PHE A 443 -1.56 2.30 40.77
C PHE A 443 -2.34 3.61 40.96
N ILE A 444 -1.84 4.46 41.83
CA ILE A 444 -2.33 5.83 41.98
C ILE A 444 -1.51 6.70 41.03
N PRO A 445 -2.14 7.41 40.07
CA PRO A 445 -1.43 8.21 39.08
C PRO A 445 -0.59 9.32 39.72
N ASN A 446 0.69 9.36 39.37
CA ASN A 446 1.64 10.41 39.74
C ASN A 446 2.69 10.57 38.63
N PHE A 447 2.27 11.12 37.48
CA PHE A 447 3.15 11.36 36.34
C PHE A 447 3.95 12.66 36.52
N SER A 448 4.89 12.67 37.44
CA SER A 448 5.72 13.85 37.76
C SER A 448 6.94 13.97 36.86
N ASP A 449 7.51 12.84 36.40
CA ASP A 449 8.74 12.80 35.62
C ASP A 449 8.52 13.29 34.18
N PRO A 450 9.42 14.11 33.62
CA PRO A 450 9.29 14.62 32.26
C PRO A 450 9.18 13.51 31.19
N GLU A 451 9.96 12.44 31.33
CA GLU A 451 10.00 11.31 30.40
C GLU A 451 8.68 10.51 30.39
N GLU A 452 8.01 10.38 31.57
CA GLU A 452 6.66 9.78 31.65
C GLU A 452 5.65 10.65 30.88
N LYS A 453 5.71 11.98 31.05
CA LYS A 453 4.81 12.91 30.34
C LYS A 453 5.06 12.91 28.84
N ASP A 454 6.31 12.86 28.41
CA ASP A 454 6.65 12.83 26.98
C ASP A 454 6.20 11.53 26.34
N LEU A 455 6.28 10.40 27.05
CA LEU A 455 5.74 9.12 26.58
C LEU A 455 4.22 9.17 26.48
N ILE A 456 3.50 9.74 27.45
CA ILE A 456 2.05 9.95 27.39
C ILE A 456 1.65 10.81 26.19
N LYS A 457 2.36 11.92 25.95
CA LYS A 457 2.09 12.82 24.82
C LYS A 457 2.22 12.11 23.47
N ILE A 458 3.25 11.29 23.29
CA ILE A 458 3.46 10.62 22.00
C ILE A 458 2.49 9.47 21.82
N LEU A 459 2.16 8.72 22.88
CA LEU A 459 1.13 7.67 22.83
C LEU A 459 -0.23 8.24 22.40
N TYR A 460 -0.61 9.41 22.90
CA TYR A 460 -1.84 10.10 22.51
C TYR A 460 -1.93 10.43 21.01
N LYS A 461 -0.80 10.66 20.37
CA LYS A 461 -0.76 11.05 18.94
C LYS A 461 -1.01 9.91 17.97
N PHE A 462 -1.05 8.65 18.41
CA PHE A 462 -1.15 7.50 17.52
C PHE A 462 -2.31 7.58 16.53
N VAL A 463 -3.53 7.75 17.02
CA VAL A 463 -4.72 7.86 16.16
C VAL A 463 -4.65 9.12 15.29
N ILE A 464 -4.23 10.25 15.85
CA ILE A 464 -4.12 11.54 15.14
C ILE A 464 -3.16 11.44 13.94
N GLU A 465 -1.96 10.86 14.14
CA GLU A 465 -0.99 10.71 13.04
C GLU A 465 -1.42 9.65 12.04
N THR A 466 -2.19 8.64 12.47
CA THR A 466 -2.79 7.63 11.58
C THR A 466 -3.90 8.26 10.73
N GLU A 467 -4.78 9.06 11.30
CA GLU A 467 -5.82 9.82 10.57
C GLU A 467 -5.18 10.81 9.58
N LYS A 468 -4.11 11.47 9.97
CA LYS A 468 -3.36 12.37 9.11
C LYS A 468 -2.69 11.62 7.94
N ALA A 469 -2.09 10.44 8.19
CA ALA A 469 -1.54 9.59 7.14
C ALA A 469 -2.61 9.14 6.15
N CYS A 470 -3.81 8.80 6.64
CA CYS A 470 -4.98 8.44 5.85
C CYS A 470 -5.48 9.62 4.99
N SER A 471 -5.78 10.76 5.61
CA SER A 471 -6.37 11.92 4.93
C SER A 471 -5.46 12.47 3.83
N LEU A 472 -4.15 12.50 4.08
CA LEU A 472 -3.15 12.95 3.11
C LEU A 472 -2.69 11.84 2.15
N LYS A 473 -3.10 10.55 2.34
CA LYS A 473 -2.61 9.37 1.61
C LYS A 473 -1.08 9.25 1.66
N ARG A 474 -0.49 9.53 2.84
CA ARG A 474 0.96 9.61 3.08
C ARG A 474 1.42 8.64 4.17
N PRO A 475 1.62 7.35 3.87
CA PRO A 475 2.01 6.34 4.86
C PRO A 475 3.29 6.67 5.65
N HIS A 476 4.23 7.41 5.06
CA HIS A 476 5.48 7.82 5.72
C HIS A 476 5.28 8.66 7.00
N ILE A 477 4.12 9.27 7.18
CA ILE A 477 3.79 9.97 8.42
C ILE A 477 3.76 8.98 9.60
N LEU A 478 3.23 7.78 9.36
CA LEU A 478 3.17 6.74 10.39
C LEU A 478 4.56 6.15 10.69
N THR A 479 5.43 5.96 9.68
CA THR A 479 6.81 5.51 9.94
C THR A 479 7.58 6.48 10.82
N LYS A 480 7.46 7.78 10.51
CA LYS A 480 8.06 8.84 11.32
C LYS A 480 7.53 8.80 12.76
N TYR A 481 6.23 8.71 12.93
CA TYR A 481 5.59 8.63 14.25
C TYR A 481 6.14 7.44 15.06
N LEU A 482 6.21 6.24 14.48
CA LEU A 482 6.69 5.05 15.18
C LEU A 482 8.18 5.15 15.55
N ASN A 483 9.00 5.76 14.70
CA ASN A 483 10.40 6.01 15.02
C ASN A 483 10.53 7.00 16.17
N ASP A 484 9.74 8.07 16.17
CA ASP A 484 9.70 9.04 17.26
C ASP A 484 9.22 8.38 18.58
N LEU A 485 8.19 7.51 18.53
CA LEU A 485 7.71 6.75 19.70
C LEU A 485 8.79 5.82 20.25
N ALA A 486 9.49 5.08 19.40
CA ALA A 486 10.59 4.21 19.82
C ALA A 486 11.73 5.01 20.47
N THR A 487 12.02 6.20 19.96
CA THR A 487 13.04 7.11 20.50
C THR A 487 12.64 7.64 21.88
N VAL A 488 11.40 8.11 22.03
CA VAL A 488 10.88 8.59 23.34
C VAL A 488 10.85 7.46 24.36
N PHE A 489 10.42 6.25 23.94
CA PHE A 489 10.43 5.08 24.82
C PHE A 489 11.85 4.70 25.26
N ASN A 490 12.82 4.71 24.35
CA ASN A 490 14.21 4.43 24.70
C ASN A 490 14.78 5.48 25.68
N SER A 491 14.43 6.76 25.52
CA SER A 491 14.79 7.82 26.49
C SER A 491 14.17 7.55 27.87
N PHE A 492 12.88 7.26 27.93
CA PHE A 492 12.18 6.88 29.16
C PHE A 492 12.87 5.68 29.86
N TYR A 493 13.15 4.61 29.10
CA TYR A 493 13.77 3.39 29.64
C TYR A 493 15.19 3.62 30.16
N ASN A 494 15.99 4.46 29.50
CA ASN A 494 17.36 4.74 29.90
C ASN A 494 17.44 5.69 31.09
N SER A 495 16.49 6.62 31.24
CA SER A 495 16.49 7.63 32.31
C SER A 495 15.80 7.15 33.59
N LEU A 496 14.80 6.27 33.47
CA LEU A 496 13.96 5.90 34.61
C LEU A 496 14.00 4.39 34.86
N LYS A 497 14.29 4.00 36.12
CA LYS A 497 14.21 2.62 36.53
C LYS A 497 12.76 2.16 36.55
N VAL A 498 12.41 1.13 35.75
CA VAL A 498 11.06 0.54 35.70
C VAL A 498 10.87 -0.47 36.83
N LEU A 499 11.58 -1.59 36.75
CA LEU A 499 11.46 -2.71 37.72
C LEU A 499 12.13 -2.36 39.06
N GLY A 500 11.46 -2.68 40.19
CA GLY A 500 11.95 -2.39 41.53
C GLY A 500 12.04 -0.88 41.87
N SER A 501 11.22 -0.05 41.22
CA SER A 501 11.05 1.37 41.58
C SER A 501 9.78 1.58 42.39
N GLU A 502 9.66 2.68 43.11
CA GLU A 502 8.44 3.07 43.82
C GLU A 502 7.23 3.27 42.87
N LYS A 503 7.50 3.58 41.59
CA LYS A 503 6.50 3.76 40.53
C LYS A 503 6.39 2.56 39.59
N GLU A 504 6.78 1.35 40.01
CA GLU A 504 6.85 0.17 39.15
C GLU A 504 5.54 -0.10 38.41
N ALA A 505 4.40 -0.17 39.11
CA ALA A 505 3.10 -0.45 38.51
C ALA A 505 2.72 0.59 37.42
N GLN A 506 2.92 1.88 37.70
CA GLN A 506 2.68 2.96 36.76
C GLN A 506 3.58 2.86 35.51
N ARG A 507 4.88 2.61 35.71
CA ARG A 507 5.87 2.52 34.61
C ARG A 507 5.69 1.26 33.80
N LEU A 508 5.32 0.13 34.41
CA LEU A 508 4.92 -1.09 33.69
C LEU A 508 3.69 -0.86 32.81
N THR A 509 2.72 -0.08 33.29
CA THR A 509 1.54 0.30 32.49
C THR A 509 1.91 1.16 31.30
N LEU A 510 2.85 2.10 31.43
CA LEU A 510 3.41 2.87 30.31
C LEU A 510 4.14 1.97 29.32
N VAL A 511 4.95 1.02 29.77
CA VAL A 511 5.62 0.02 28.91
C VAL A 511 4.60 -0.82 28.16
N LYS A 512 3.54 -1.28 28.85
CA LYS A 512 2.47 -2.08 28.19
C LYS A 512 1.71 -1.28 27.14
N ALA A 513 1.36 -0.04 27.42
CA ALA A 513 0.72 0.84 26.45
C ALA A 513 1.63 1.09 25.23
N THR A 514 2.93 1.31 25.46
CA THR A 514 3.92 1.47 24.39
C THR A 514 4.03 0.21 23.54
N GLN A 515 4.06 -0.97 24.17
CA GLN A 515 4.08 -2.26 23.47
C GLN A 515 2.88 -2.43 22.56
N ILE A 516 1.66 -2.10 23.02
CA ILE A 516 0.42 -2.19 22.23
C ILE A 516 0.48 -1.23 21.03
N VAL A 517 0.85 0.04 21.25
CA VAL A 517 0.91 1.03 20.17
C VAL A 517 1.99 0.70 19.14
N LEU A 518 3.17 0.23 19.56
CA LEU A 518 4.23 -0.21 18.64
C LEU A 518 3.77 -1.43 17.82
N LYS A 519 3.12 -2.42 18.46
CA LYS A 519 2.58 -3.60 17.78
C LYS A 519 1.55 -3.23 16.73
N GLU A 520 0.57 -2.40 17.11
CA GLU A 520 -0.47 -1.94 16.19
C GLU A 520 0.13 -1.12 15.03
N GLY A 521 0.99 -0.16 15.34
CA GLY A 521 1.63 0.66 14.32
C GLY A 521 2.50 -0.15 13.34
N LEU A 522 3.27 -1.14 13.83
CA LEU A 522 4.01 -2.07 12.97
C LEU A 522 3.06 -2.90 12.09
N SER A 523 1.94 -3.37 12.65
CA SER A 523 0.90 -4.09 11.90
C SER A 523 0.33 -3.24 10.76
N LEU A 524 0.10 -1.95 10.99
CA LEU A 524 -0.35 -1.01 9.95
C LEU A 524 0.67 -0.84 8.83
N LEU A 525 1.97 -0.94 9.15
CA LEU A 525 3.03 -0.97 8.13
C LEU A 525 3.20 -2.35 7.47
N GLY A 526 2.43 -3.37 7.90
CA GLY A 526 2.57 -4.75 7.47
C GLY A 526 3.85 -5.42 7.98
N ILE A 527 4.44 -4.90 9.05
CA ILE A 527 5.69 -5.36 9.67
C ILE A 527 5.37 -6.17 10.92
N GLU A 528 6.01 -7.31 11.09
CA GLU A 528 5.83 -8.16 12.25
C GLU A 528 6.46 -7.53 13.50
N ALA A 529 5.67 -7.47 14.58
CA ALA A 529 6.12 -7.01 15.90
C ALA A 529 6.73 -8.20 16.67
N LEU A 530 8.05 -8.29 16.67
CA LEU A 530 8.79 -9.36 17.34
C LEU A 530 8.72 -9.23 18.87
N GLU A 531 8.42 -10.34 19.55
CA GLU A 531 8.43 -10.38 21.03
C GLU A 531 9.83 -10.61 21.61
N GLU A 532 10.73 -11.10 20.77
CA GLU A 532 12.12 -11.38 21.10
C GLU A 532 12.99 -11.13 19.87
N MET A 533 14.10 -10.45 20.08
CA MET A 533 15.03 -10.09 19.01
C MET A 533 16.49 -10.15 19.49
#